data_43f520145ba78de4d61e96db139864a3
#
_entry.id   43f520145ba78de4d61e96db139864a3
#
_cell.length_a   1.000
_cell.length_b   1.000
_cell.length_c   1.000
_cell.angle_alpha   90.00
_cell.angle_beta   90.00
_cell.angle_gamma   90.00
#
_symmetry.space_group_name_H-M   'P 1'
#
loop_
_entity.id
_entity.type
_entity.pdbx_description
1 polymer ?
#
loop_
_entity_poly.entity_id
_entity_poly.type
_entity_poly.pdbx_seq_one_letter_code
_entity_poly.pdbx_strand_id
1 'polypeptide(L)'
;MNKQVDNNMKSPFTGGMVYLVEDTEVQDFRKEQYTVHVRYYECKDTGEQFTTEEQDEQLCNELYNQYRIRHGIPFPDEIKKIREHYGLSYSQITQIVGFGQNQWRQYENGSVPSESNGKSIVAIKSKEGMLAMLDSCMNQFADKTFSKIRKHIPVFSCNLAAAIQLPSQF
;
A
#
# COMPACT_ATOMS: atom_id res chain seq x y z
N MET A 1 -23.14 -0.65 14.58
CA MET A 1 -22.46 -0.10 15.79
C MET A 1 -22.50 -1.12 16.93
N ASN A 2 -21.33 -1.55 17.38
CA ASN A 2 -21.14 -2.42 18.55
C ASN A 2 -20.39 -1.61 19.62
N LYS A 3 -20.80 -1.73 20.89
CA LYS A 3 -20.22 -0.94 22.00
C LYS A 3 -19.99 -1.82 23.20
N GLN A 4 -18.76 -1.92 23.66
CA GLN A 4 -18.37 -2.74 24.81
C GLN A 4 -17.41 -2.00 25.76
N VAL A 5 -17.47 -2.28 27.04
CA VAL A 5 -16.55 -1.68 28.03
C VAL A 5 -15.15 -2.26 27.83
N ASP A 6 -14.16 -1.37 27.70
CA ASP A 6 -12.75 -1.77 27.74
C ASP A 6 -12.16 -1.40 29.11
N ASN A 7 -11.71 -2.41 29.85
CA ASN A 7 -11.12 -2.23 31.17
C ASN A 7 -9.61 -1.93 31.14
N ASN A 8 -8.98 -2.13 29.99
CA ASN A 8 -7.52 -1.93 29.83
C ASN A 8 -7.17 -0.51 29.42
N MET A 9 -8.11 0.20 28.77
CA MET A 9 -7.94 1.58 28.32
C MET A 9 -8.57 2.55 29.31
N LYS A 10 -7.96 3.70 29.49
CA LYS A 10 -8.47 4.82 30.31
C LYS A 10 -8.71 6.04 29.45
N SER A 11 -9.76 6.78 29.79
CA SER A 11 -10.06 8.05 29.14
C SER A 11 -8.92 9.07 29.34
N PRO A 12 -8.39 9.67 28.29
CA PRO A 12 -7.41 10.76 28.40
C PRO A 12 -8.02 12.04 29.00
N PHE A 13 -9.35 12.14 29.02
CA PHE A 13 -10.08 13.31 29.49
C PHE A 13 -10.32 13.27 31.01
N THR A 14 -10.69 12.10 31.53
CA THR A 14 -11.11 11.97 32.95
C THR A 14 -10.31 10.93 33.73
N GLY A 15 -9.54 10.07 33.06
CA GLY A 15 -8.93 8.88 33.65
C GLY A 15 -9.91 7.76 33.96
N GLY A 16 -11.20 7.96 33.63
CA GLY A 16 -12.28 7.00 33.86
C GLY A 16 -12.32 5.86 32.83
N MET A 17 -13.40 5.09 32.88
CA MET A 17 -13.64 3.97 31.96
C MET A 17 -14.00 4.47 30.56
N VAL A 18 -13.73 3.63 29.57
CA VAL A 18 -14.10 3.88 28.19
C VAL A 18 -14.92 2.72 27.60
N TYR A 19 -15.66 3.03 26.56
CA TYR A 19 -16.23 2.04 25.67
C TYR A 19 -15.41 1.94 24.40
N LEU A 20 -15.06 0.73 23.97
CA LEU A 20 -14.63 0.46 22.61
C LEU A 20 -15.89 0.41 21.73
N VAL A 21 -15.91 1.21 20.69
CA VAL A 21 -16.99 1.27 19.71
C VAL A 21 -16.46 0.78 18.37
N GLU A 22 -17.23 -0.10 17.74
CA GLU A 22 -16.98 -0.60 16.38
C GLU A 22 -18.19 -0.26 15.52
N ASP A 23 -17.94 0.39 14.40
CA ASP A 23 -18.97 0.81 13.45
C ASP A 23 -18.44 0.76 12.03
N THR A 24 -19.27 1.10 11.07
CA THR A 24 -18.89 1.26 9.67
C THR A 24 -19.21 2.67 9.21
N GLU A 25 -18.28 3.29 8.53
CA GLU A 25 -18.42 4.64 7.99
C GLU A 25 -18.07 4.69 6.51
N VAL A 26 -18.59 5.70 5.83
CA VAL A 26 -18.21 6.01 4.45
C VAL A 26 -17.13 7.08 4.50
N GLN A 27 -15.96 6.74 3.99
CA GLN A 27 -14.81 7.63 3.90
C GLN A 27 -14.51 8.01 2.45
N ASP A 28 -14.21 9.28 2.22
CA ASP A 28 -13.81 9.80 0.91
C ASP A 28 -12.29 9.66 0.73
N PHE A 29 -11.86 8.97 -0.32
CA PHE A 29 -10.46 8.91 -0.70
C PHE A 29 -10.31 9.11 -2.21
N ARG A 30 -9.52 10.09 -2.62
CA ARG A 30 -9.27 10.43 -4.03
C ARG A 30 -10.55 10.59 -4.85
N LYS A 31 -11.56 11.25 -4.30
CA LYS A 31 -12.88 11.51 -4.89
C LYS A 31 -13.78 10.28 -5.07
N GLU A 32 -13.46 9.20 -4.40
CA GLU A 32 -14.26 7.97 -4.37
C GLU A 32 -14.66 7.64 -2.93
N GLN A 33 -15.80 6.99 -2.78
CA GLN A 33 -16.33 6.58 -1.48
C GLN A 33 -16.03 5.11 -1.20
N TYR A 34 -15.63 4.85 0.05
CA TYR A 34 -15.30 3.53 0.58
C TYR A 34 -15.99 3.32 1.91
N THR A 35 -16.61 2.18 2.09
CA THR A 35 -17.13 1.77 3.39
C THR A 35 -16.00 1.08 4.16
N VAL A 36 -15.68 1.61 5.32
CA VAL A 36 -14.58 1.13 6.16
C VAL A 36 -15.07 0.84 7.58
N HIS A 37 -14.40 -0.07 8.26
CA HIS A 37 -14.64 -0.34 9.66
C HIS A 37 -13.87 0.66 10.51
N VAL A 38 -14.61 1.36 11.37
CA VAL A 38 -14.04 2.32 12.33
C VAL A 38 -14.06 1.76 13.73
N ARG A 39 -12.98 1.97 14.44
CA ARG A 39 -12.86 1.62 15.86
C ARG A 39 -12.37 2.84 16.61
N TYR A 40 -13.06 3.20 17.69
CA TYR A 40 -12.68 4.33 18.51
C TYR A 40 -13.10 4.09 19.95
N TYR A 41 -12.55 4.86 20.86
CA TYR A 41 -12.96 4.87 22.24
C TYR A 41 -13.89 6.05 22.53
N GLU A 42 -14.87 5.80 23.39
CA GLU A 42 -15.76 6.83 23.93
C GLU A 42 -15.64 6.88 25.44
N CYS A 43 -15.34 8.06 25.98
CA CYS A 43 -15.30 8.30 27.43
C CYS A 43 -16.67 8.08 28.04
N LYS A 44 -16.76 7.22 29.08
CA LYS A 44 -18.03 6.93 29.75
C LYS A 44 -18.60 8.15 30.46
N ASP A 45 -17.75 9.02 30.99
CA ASP A 45 -18.15 10.15 31.82
C ASP A 45 -18.56 11.38 31.01
N THR A 46 -17.89 11.62 29.87
CA THR A 46 -18.09 12.83 29.05
C THR A 46 -18.71 12.56 27.69
N GLY A 47 -18.66 11.32 27.19
CA GLY A 47 -19.08 10.98 25.83
C GLY A 47 -18.10 11.42 24.74
N GLU A 48 -16.98 12.02 25.10
CA GLU A 48 -15.94 12.41 24.13
C GLU A 48 -15.29 11.18 23.52
N GLN A 49 -15.01 11.29 22.21
CA GLN A 49 -14.44 10.20 21.42
C GLN A 49 -12.96 10.48 21.16
N PHE A 50 -12.17 9.41 21.07
CA PHE A 50 -10.78 9.46 20.68
C PHE A 50 -10.35 8.14 20.04
N THR A 51 -9.31 8.18 19.23
CA THR A 51 -8.66 7.03 18.63
C THR A 51 -7.25 6.84 19.17
N THR A 52 -6.68 5.69 18.94
CA THR A 52 -5.27 5.42 19.13
C THR A 52 -4.57 5.41 17.76
N GLU A 53 -3.26 5.62 17.77
CA GLU A 53 -2.45 5.54 16.55
C GLU A 53 -2.64 4.22 15.80
N GLU A 54 -2.75 3.10 16.53
CA GLU A 54 -3.01 1.78 15.95
C GLU A 54 -4.39 1.70 15.25
N GLN A 55 -5.42 2.29 15.85
CA GLN A 55 -6.76 2.32 15.23
C GLN A 55 -6.78 3.17 13.97
N ASP A 56 -6.11 4.33 13.99
CA ASP A 56 -5.98 5.20 12.82
C ASP A 56 -5.18 4.52 11.71
N GLU A 57 -4.11 3.80 12.04
CA GLU A 57 -3.33 3.02 11.08
C GLU A 57 -4.16 1.89 10.46
N GLN A 58 -4.95 1.17 11.25
CA GLN A 58 -5.83 0.11 10.75
C GLN A 58 -6.86 0.67 9.77
N LEU A 59 -7.50 1.79 10.11
CA LEU A 59 -8.46 2.48 9.23
C LEU A 59 -7.81 2.90 7.90
N CYS A 60 -6.66 3.55 7.97
CA CYS A 60 -5.93 3.97 6.77
C CYS A 60 -5.54 2.77 5.90
N ASN A 61 -5.06 1.69 6.52
CA ASN A 61 -4.67 0.48 5.79
C ASN A 61 -5.86 -0.17 5.09
N GLU A 62 -7.02 -0.27 5.75
CA GLU A 62 -8.23 -0.79 5.13
C GLU A 62 -8.65 0.05 3.93
N LEU A 63 -8.73 1.37 4.08
CA LEU A 63 -9.09 2.32 3.02
C LEU A 63 -8.14 2.22 1.82
N TYR A 64 -6.83 2.22 2.07
CA TYR A 64 -5.81 2.10 1.02
C TYR A 64 -5.84 0.77 0.30
N ASN A 65 -6.13 -0.31 1.03
CA ASN A 65 -6.25 -1.64 0.44
C ASN A 65 -7.48 -1.77 -0.44
N GLN A 66 -8.62 -1.23 -0.02
CA GLN A 66 -9.82 -1.17 -0.86
C GLN A 66 -9.57 -0.39 -2.16
N TYR A 67 -8.87 0.76 -2.06
CA TYR A 67 -8.49 1.53 -3.24
C TYR A 67 -7.56 0.73 -4.19
N ARG A 68 -6.53 0.06 -3.64
CA ARG A 68 -5.62 -0.78 -4.45
C ARG A 68 -6.38 -1.87 -5.20
N ILE A 69 -7.28 -2.56 -4.50
CA ILE A 69 -8.09 -3.63 -5.09
C ILE A 69 -8.95 -3.08 -6.24
N ARG A 70 -9.66 -1.97 -6.01
CA ARG A 70 -10.55 -1.36 -7.00
C ARG A 70 -9.82 -0.92 -8.27
N HIS A 71 -8.61 -0.42 -8.14
CA HIS A 71 -7.81 0.11 -9.25
C HIS A 71 -6.73 -0.87 -9.78
N GLY A 72 -6.69 -2.10 -9.28
CA GLY A 72 -5.69 -3.10 -9.70
C GLY A 72 -4.25 -2.67 -9.39
N ILE A 73 -4.05 -1.89 -8.34
CA ILE A 73 -2.73 -1.42 -7.90
C ILE A 73 -2.08 -2.49 -7.03
N PRO A 74 -0.82 -2.88 -7.29
CA PRO A 74 -0.13 -3.87 -6.47
C PRO A 74 0.05 -3.42 -5.01
N PHE A 75 0.01 -4.39 -4.11
CA PHE A 75 0.26 -4.18 -2.69
C PHE A 75 1.75 -3.89 -2.41
N PRO A 76 2.10 -3.28 -1.28
CA PRO A 76 3.49 -2.91 -0.97
C PRO A 76 4.49 -4.06 -1.06
N ASP A 77 4.11 -5.24 -0.57
CA ASP A 77 4.94 -6.44 -0.62
C ASP A 77 5.12 -6.97 -2.06
N GLU A 78 4.11 -6.84 -2.92
CA GLU A 78 4.23 -7.16 -4.34
C GLU A 78 5.17 -6.19 -5.05
N ILE A 79 5.07 -4.89 -4.76
CA ILE A 79 5.96 -3.85 -5.30
C ILE A 79 7.41 -4.14 -4.91
N LYS A 80 7.65 -4.52 -3.66
CA LYS A 80 8.96 -4.93 -3.17
C LYS A 80 9.47 -6.17 -3.91
N LYS A 81 8.64 -7.21 -4.06
CA LYS A 81 8.98 -8.44 -4.78
C LYS A 81 9.36 -8.17 -6.24
N ILE A 82 8.69 -7.23 -6.92
CA ILE A 82 9.05 -6.84 -8.29
C ILE A 82 10.49 -6.30 -8.34
N ARG A 83 10.85 -5.35 -7.48
CA ARG A 83 12.20 -4.79 -7.46
C ARG A 83 13.25 -5.85 -7.12
N GLU A 84 12.99 -6.66 -6.13
CA GLU A 84 13.90 -7.73 -5.69
C GLU A 84 14.08 -8.81 -6.75
N HIS A 85 13.00 -9.17 -7.46
CA HIS A 85 13.05 -10.12 -8.58
C HIS A 85 14.05 -9.68 -9.68
N TYR A 86 14.06 -8.37 -9.98
CA TYR A 86 15.01 -7.83 -10.95
C TYR A 86 16.38 -7.48 -10.36
N GLY A 87 16.59 -7.69 -9.07
CA GLY A 87 17.85 -7.38 -8.37
C GLY A 87 18.23 -5.90 -8.43
N LEU A 88 17.23 -4.99 -8.49
CA LEU A 88 17.43 -3.56 -8.67
C LEU A 88 17.49 -2.82 -7.34
N SER A 89 18.35 -1.80 -7.30
CA SER A 89 18.32 -0.82 -6.21
C SER A 89 17.12 0.13 -6.35
N TYR A 90 16.77 0.83 -5.27
CA TYR A 90 15.71 1.86 -5.28
C TYR A 90 15.96 2.94 -6.36
N SER A 91 17.21 3.39 -6.49
CA SER A 91 17.57 4.37 -7.49
C SER A 91 17.36 3.86 -8.92
N GLN A 92 17.78 2.61 -9.19
CA GLN A 92 17.64 2.02 -10.51
C GLN A 92 16.18 1.82 -10.91
N ILE A 93 15.37 1.22 -10.05
CA ILE A 93 13.95 0.97 -10.37
C ILE A 93 13.19 2.30 -10.54
N THR A 94 13.44 3.28 -9.66
CA THR A 94 12.84 4.61 -9.74
C THR A 94 13.17 5.30 -11.07
N GLN A 95 14.41 5.18 -11.52
CA GLN A 95 14.88 5.75 -12.78
C GLN A 95 14.26 5.05 -13.99
N ILE A 96 14.16 3.72 -13.98
CA ILE A 96 13.57 2.92 -15.06
C ILE A 96 12.08 3.27 -15.25
N VAL A 97 11.33 3.38 -14.18
CA VAL A 97 9.88 3.68 -14.26
C VAL A 97 9.56 5.17 -14.34
N GLY A 98 10.58 6.05 -14.25
CA GLY A 98 10.42 7.50 -14.35
C GLY A 98 9.72 8.13 -13.14
N PHE A 99 9.83 7.53 -11.96
CA PHE A 99 9.25 8.08 -10.74
C PHE A 99 10.15 9.12 -10.08
N GLY A 100 9.57 9.94 -9.20
CA GLY A 100 10.35 10.87 -8.36
C GLY A 100 11.27 10.12 -7.39
N GLN A 101 12.34 10.80 -6.97
CA GLN A 101 13.29 10.27 -5.99
C GLN A 101 12.55 9.78 -4.72
N ASN A 102 12.90 8.62 -4.23
CA ASN A 102 12.28 7.95 -3.08
C ASN A 102 10.83 7.44 -3.27
N GLN A 103 10.16 7.74 -4.37
CA GLN A 103 8.75 7.39 -4.54
C GLN A 103 8.52 5.88 -4.55
N TRP A 104 9.41 5.10 -5.18
CA TRP A 104 9.33 3.64 -5.12
C TRP A 104 9.42 3.12 -3.69
N ARG A 105 10.37 3.64 -2.89
CA ARG A 105 10.49 3.28 -1.45
C ARG A 105 9.23 3.60 -0.67
N GLN A 106 8.60 4.75 -0.93
CA GLN A 106 7.34 5.12 -0.29
C GLN A 106 6.23 4.11 -0.62
N TYR A 107 6.18 3.60 -1.84
CA TYR A 107 5.20 2.58 -2.22
C TYR A 107 5.45 1.23 -1.52
N GLU A 108 6.70 0.81 -1.38
CA GLU A 108 7.06 -0.37 -0.59
C GLU A 108 6.72 -0.19 0.91
N ASN A 109 6.69 1.05 1.40
CA ASN A 109 6.34 1.41 2.79
C ASN A 109 4.85 1.75 2.98
N GLY A 110 3.98 1.43 2.04
CA GLY A 110 2.54 1.54 2.23
C GLY A 110 1.86 2.73 1.55
N SER A 111 2.60 3.72 1.00
CA SER A 111 1.98 4.79 0.22
C SER A 111 1.24 4.23 -1.00
N VAL A 112 0.11 4.84 -1.32
CA VAL A 112 -0.72 4.40 -2.45
C VAL A 112 -0.27 5.08 -3.74
N PRO A 113 0.17 4.31 -4.77
CA PRO A 113 0.47 4.86 -6.08
C PRO A 113 -0.72 5.61 -6.70
N SER A 114 -0.47 6.61 -7.54
CA SER A 114 -1.49 7.12 -8.47
C SER A 114 -1.88 6.00 -9.44
N GLU A 115 -3.03 6.13 -10.09
CA GLU A 115 -3.42 5.15 -11.12
C GLU A 115 -2.38 5.01 -12.23
N SER A 116 -1.80 6.12 -12.67
CA SER A 116 -0.73 6.11 -13.68
C SER A 116 0.49 5.33 -13.20
N ASN A 117 0.96 5.61 -11.99
CA ASN A 117 2.12 4.91 -11.42
C ASN A 117 1.79 3.43 -11.14
N GLY A 118 0.57 3.14 -10.71
CA GLY A 118 0.08 1.76 -10.55
C GLY A 118 0.15 0.98 -11.85
N LYS A 119 -0.32 1.57 -12.95
CA LYS A 119 -0.23 0.97 -14.31
C LYS A 119 1.21 0.71 -14.73
N SER A 120 2.13 1.67 -14.45
CA SER A 120 3.56 1.50 -14.71
C SER A 120 4.17 0.34 -13.90
N ILE A 121 3.80 0.23 -12.62
CA ILE A 121 4.25 -0.89 -11.77
C ILE A 121 3.73 -2.23 -12.29
N VAL A 122 2.46 -2.28 -12.71
CA VAL A 122 1.87 -3.50 -13.31
C VAL A 122 2.57 -3.87 -14.62
N ALA A 123 2.87 -2.90 -15.48
CA ALA A 123 3.52 -3.13 -16.75
C ALA A 123 4.89 -3.82 -16.61
N ILE A 124 5.69 -3.43 -15.62
CA ILE A 124 7.02 -4.04 -15.38
C ILE A 124 6.96 -5.42 -14.69
N LYS A 125 5.78 -5.94 -14.35
CA LYS A 125 5.64 -7.35 -13.97
C LYS A 125 5.97 -8.29 -15.13
N SER A 126 5.78 -7.85 -16.37
CA SER A 126 6.20 -8.59 -17.55
C SER A 126 7.63 -8.25 -17.95
N LYS A 127 8.34 -9.22 -18.50
CA LYS A 127 9.71 -9.02 -19.05
C LYS A 127 9.70 -7.98 -20.16
N GLU A 128 8.72 -8.05 -21.03
CA GLU A 128 8.56 -7.16 -22.17
C GLU A 128 8.34 -5.72 -21.70
N GLY A 129 7.48 -5.52 -20.71
CA GLY A 129 7.22 -4.21 -20.11
C GLY A 129 8.46 -3.64 -19.41
N MET A 130 9.18 -4.47 -18.66
CA MET A 130 10.43 -4.05 -18.02
C MET A 130 11.50 -3.67 -19.06
N LEU A 131 11.67 -4.46 -20.12
CA LEU A 131 12.62 -4.15 -21.20
C LEU A 131 12.24 -2.86 -21.93
N ALA A 132 10.95 -2.67 -22.24
CA ALA A 132 10.48 -1.46 -22.92
C ALA A 132 10.77 -0.20 -22.09
N MET A 133 10.51 -0.24 -20.77
CA MET A 133 10.81 0.87 -19.87
C MET A 133 12.32 1.10 -19.73
N LEU A 134 13.11 0.03 -19.59
CA LEU A 134 14.56 0.15 -19.51
C LEU A 134 15.14 0.76 -20.80
N ASP A 135 14.69 0.33 -21.96
CA ASP A 135 15.16 0.86 -23.25
C ASP A 135 14.78 2.34 -23.44
N SER A 136 13.62 2.77 -22.93
CA SER A 136 13.20 4.18 -23.01
C SER A 136 14.07 5.12 -22.17
N CYS A 137 14.76 4.63 -21.16
CA CYS A 137 15.61 5.41 -20.27
C CYS A 137 17.12 5.09 -20.43
N MET A 138 17.52 4.44 -21.53
CA MET A 138 18.92 3.99 -21.72
C MET A 138 19.94 5.12 -21.55
N ASN A 139 19.63 6.33 -22.00
CA ASN A 139 20.51 7.50 -21.90
C ASN A 139 20.75 7.99 -20.47
N GLN A 140 19.99 7.47 -19.50
CA GLN A 140 20.12 7.83 -18.09
C GLN A 140 21.09 6.91 -17.33
N PHE A 141 21.57 5.85 -17.97
CA PHE A 141 22.50 4.87 -17.39
C PHE A 141 23.84 4.88 -18.11
N ALA A 142 24.92 4.63 -17.36
CA ALA A 142 26.18 4.28 -17.99
C ALA A 142 26.05 2.95 -18.75
N ASP A 143 26.67 2.83 -19.92
CA ASP A 143 26.57 1.66 -20.82
C ASP A 143 26.78 0.30 -20.11
N LYS A 144 27.79 0.25 -19.23
CA LYS A 144 28.06 -0.96 -18.43
C LYS A 144 26.93 -1.33 -17.50
N THR A 145 26.31 -0.34 -16.86
CA THR A 145 25.17 -0.55 -15.92
C THR A 145 23.94 -0.98 -16.69
N PHE A 146 23.63 -0.29 -17.79
CA PHE A 146 22.51 -0.64 -18.66
C PHE A 146 22.62 -2.09 -19.17
N SER A 147 23.79 -2.44 -19.75
CA SER A 147 24.04 -3.78 -20.25
C SER A 147 23.95 -4.86 -19.16
N LYS A 148 24.40 -4.55 -17.95
CA LYS A 148 24.31 -5.45 -16.81
C LYS A 148 22.84 -5.67 -16.42
N ILE A 149 22.06 -4.61 -16.25
CA ILE A 149 20.63 -4.71 -15.92
C ILE A 149 19.90 -5.52 -16.98
N ARG A 150 20.08 -5.16 -18.27
CA ARG A 150 19.42 -5.82 -19.40
C ARG A 150 19.67 -7.33 -19.46
N LYS A 151 20.90 -7.78 -19.18
CA LYS A 151 21.28 -9.20 -19.18
C LYS A 151 20.66 -9.98 -18.01
N HIS A 152 20.37 -9.32 -16.91
CA HIS A 152 19.88 -9.95 -15.68
C HIS A 152 18.36 -9.88 -15.55
N ILE A 153 17.63 -9.35 -16.54
CA ILE A 153 16.16 -9.37 -16.51
C ILE A 153 15.67 -10.80 -16.73
N PRO A 154 15.24 -11.49 -15.67
CA PRO A 154 14.76 -12.87 -15.77
C PRO A 154 13.38 -12.92 -16.44
N VAL A 155 12.97 -14.10 -16.87
CA VAL A 155 11.58 -14.34 -17.27
C VAL A 155 10.75 -14.44 -15.99
N PHE A 156 9.75 -13.60 -15.82
CA PHE A 156 8.77 -13.74 -14.76
C PHE A 156 7.99 -15.04 -15.04
N SER A 157 8.23 -16.08 -14.27
CA SER A 157 7.36 -17.26 -14.33
C SER A 157 6.01 -16.87 -13.72
N CYS A 158 4.94 -17.03 -14.50
CA CYS A 158 3.59 -16.55 -14.22
C CYS A 158 2.86 -17.31 -13.08
N ASN A 159 3.59 -17.72 -12.01
CA ASN A 159 2.99 -18.38 -10.86
C ASN A 159 2.50 -17.41 -9.76
N LEU A 160 2.57 -16.08 -9.99
CA LEU A 160 2.06 -15.11 -9.01
C LEU A 160 0.54 -14.92 -9.10
N ALA A 161 -0.12 -15.45 -10.12
CA ALA A 161 -1.59 -15.42 -10.23
C ALA A 161 -2.31 -16.33 -9.22
N ALA A 162 -1.57 -17.22 -8.54
CA ALA A 162 -2.14 -18.17 -7.58
C ALA A 162 -2.09 -17.70 -6.11
N ALA A 163 -1.54 -16.54 -5.83
CA ALA A 163 -1.41 -16.03 -4.46
C ALA A 163 -2.42 -14.94 -4.09
N ILE A 164 -3.40 -14.65 -4.94
CA ILE A 164 -4.57 -13.88 -4.53
C ILE A 164 -5.60 -14.88 -3.96
N GLN A 165 -5.24 -15.54 -2.87
CA GLN A 165 -6.26 -15.98 -1.93
C GLN A 165 -6.70 -14.72 -1.19
N LEU A 166 -7.85 -14.19 -1.59
CA LEU A 166 -8.64 -13.31 -0.76
C LEU A 166 -8.72 -13.95 0.64
N PRO A 167 -8.38 -13.23 1.71
CA PRO A 167 -8.73 -13.72 3.02
C PRO A 167 -10.24 -13.83 3.05
N SER A 168 -10.74 -15.06 2.91
CA SER A 168 -12.10 -15.39 3.28
C SER A 168 -12.14 -15.27 4.79
N GLN A 169 -12.72 -14.19 5.26
CA GLN A 169 -13.48 -14.19 6.49
C GLN A 169 -13.71 -12.76 6.95
N PHE A 170 -14.91 -12.36 6.83
CA PHE A 170 -15.54 -11.41 7.70
C PHE A 170 -16.17 -12.17 8.86
#